data_95e2d3c807ea706fb192c6532e2708f0
#
_entry.id   95e2d3c807ea706fb192c6532e2708f0
#
_cell.length_a   1.000
_cell.length_b   1.000
_cell.length_c   1.000
_cell.angle_alpha   90.00
_cell.angle_beta   90.00
_cell.angle_gamma   90.00
#
_symmetry.space_group_name_H-M   'P 1'
#
loop_
_entity.id
_entity.type
_entity.pdbx_description
1 polymer ?
#
loop_
_entity_poly.entity_id
_entity_poly.type
_entity_poly.pdbx_seq_one_letter_code
_entity_poly.pdbx_strand_id
1 'polypeptide(L)'
;MGFKDPKDCQSLEEVRNEIDKIDEFIISLFSERHKYVEEIVRFKHDKDAIIAQERKDLVILQRKNWAASSGLNADTFEKIYTLLVDSNIQHELELLKSKK
;
A
#
# COMPACT_ATOMS: atom_id res chain seq x y z
N MET A 1 13.62 0.34 14.58
CA MET A 1 13.86 1.28 13.51
C MET A 1 14.35 2.59 14.10
N GLY A 2 15.37 3.18 13.55
CA GLY A 2 16.08 4.31 14.15
C GLY A 2 15.45 5.68 13.94
N PHE A 3 14.20 5.87 14.34
CA PHE A 3 13.58 7.18 14.28
C PHE A 3 13.66 7.85 15.64
N LYS A 4 13.92 9.15 15.62
CA LYS A 4 13.95 9.95 16.83
C LYS A 4 12.54 10.05 17.41
N ASP A 5 12.41 9.96 18.73
CA ASP A 5 11.11 10.12 19.39
C ASP A 5 10.55 11.50 19.06
N PRO A 6 9.28 11.61 18.66
CA PRO A 6 8.68 12.91 18.31
C PRO A 6 8.86 13.98 19.38
N LYS A 7 8.79 13.59 20.66
CA LYS A 7 8.93 14.50 21.78
C LYS A 7 10.34 15.02 21.97
N ASP A 8 11.34 14.33 21.42
CA ASP A 8 12.76 14.69 21.51
C ASP A 8 13.19 15.63 20.37
N CYS A 9 12.32 15.90 19.41
CA CYS A 9 12.60 16.83 18.33
C CYS A 9 12.59 18.26 18.90
N GLN A 10 13.62 19.02 18.55
CA GLN A 10 13.84 20.38 19.08
C GLN A 10 13.38 21.48 18.13
N SER A 11 12.97 21.13 16.92
CA SER A 11 12.53 22.10 15.91
C SER A 11 11.57 21.46 14.92
N LEU A 12 10.85 22.31 14.19
CA LEU A 12 9.99 21.88 13.09
C LEU A 12 10.80 21.14 12.03
N GLU A 13 12.03 21.62 11.76
CA GLU A 13 12.90 20.96 10.78
C GLU A 13 13.26 19.55 11.19
N GLU A 14 13.57 19.32 12.46
CA GLU A 14 13.85 17.96 12.96
C GLU A 14 12.64 17.05 12.81
N VAL A 15 11.44 17.54 13.11
CA VAL A 15 10.20 16.76 12.94
C VAL A 15 10.02 16.38 11.47
N ARG A 16 10.19 17.35 10.56
CA ARG A 16 10.05 17.09 9.11
C ARG A 16 11.08 16.10 8.60
N ASN A 17 12.32 16.19 9.09
CA ASN A 17 13.37 15.25 8.70
C ASN A 17 13.01 13.82 9.09
N GLU A 18 12.43 13.62 10.27
CA GLU A 18 12.00 12.28 10.71
C GLU A 18 10.81 11.78 9.86
N ILE A 19 9.87 12.67 9.52
CA ILE A 19 8.76 12.33 8.62
C ILE A 19 9.31 11.89 7.25
N ASP A 20 10.29 12.62 6.71
CA ASP A 20 10.90 12.29 5.41
C ASP A 20 11.54 10.90 5.44
N LYS A 21 12.24 10.57 6.51
CA LYS A 21 12.85 9.23 6.68
C LYS A 21 11.80 8.13 6.71
N ILE A 22 10.70 8.37 7.43
CA ILE A 22 9.59 7.42 7.52
C ILE A 22 8.96 7.23 6.14
N ASP A 23 8.70 8.32 5.43
CA ASP A 23 8.08 8.26 4.09
C ASP A 23 8.97 7.50 3.11
N GLU A 24 10.29 7.74 3.14
CA GLU A 24 11.24 7.01 2.31
C GLU A 24 11.17 5.51 2.60
N PHE A 25 11.08 5.15 3.88
CA PHE A 25 10.94 3.75 4.30
C PHE A 25 9.62 3.15 3.82
N ILE A 26 8.52 3.90 3.93
CA ILE A 26 7.20 3.48 3.42
C ILE A 26 7.27 3.20 1.92
N ILE A 27 7.87 4.10 1.15
CA ILE A 27 8.01 3.92 -0.30
C ILE A 27 8.84 2.67 -0.61
N SER A 28 9.91 2.42 0.14
CA SER A 28 10.71 1.20 -0.06
C SER A 28 9.91 -0.07 0.24
N LEU A 29 9.02 -0.03 1.24
CA LEU A 29 8.12 -1.14 1.55
C LEU A 29 7.08 -1.34 0.44
N PHE A 30 6.54 -0.27 -0.11
CA PHE A 30 5.64 -0.36 -1.25
C PHE A 30 6.35 -0.95 -2.48
N SER A 31 7.62 -0.62 -2.69
CA SER A 31 8.43 -1.22 -3.76
C SER A 31 8.55 -2.73 -3.56
N GLU A 32 8.82 -3.17 -2.34
CA GLU A 32 8.85 -4.61 -2.02
C GLU A 32 7.49 -5.26 -2.24
N ARG A 33 6.42 -4.63 -1.76
CA ARG A 33 5.05 -5.10 -1.97
C ARG A 33 4.74 -5.26 -3.45
N HIS A 34 5.19 -4.30 -4.27
CA HIS A 34 4.94 -4.30 -5.71
C HIS A 34 5.49 -5.55 -6.41
N LYS A 35 6.63 -6.06 -5.96
CA LYS A 35 7.21 -7.30 -6.49
C LYS A 35 6.27 -8.48 -6.30
N TYR A 36 5.61 -8.54 -5.15
CA TYR A 36 4.62 -9.60 -4.86
C TYR A 36 3.35 -9.42 -5.69
N VAL A 37 2.93 -8.18 -5.92
CA VAL A 37 1.78 -7.88 -6.79
C VAL A 37 2.06 -8.40 -8.21
N GLU A 38 3.25 -8.17 -8.74
CA GLU A 38 3.63 -8.67 -10.06
C GLU A 38 3.66 -10.20 -10.10
N GLU A 39 4.11 -10.83 -9.02
CA GLU A 39 4.21 -12.28 -8.93
C GLU A 39 2.84 -12.97 -8.93
N ILE A 40 1.78 -12.27 -8.49
CA ILE A 40 0.41 -12.80 -8.48
C ILE A 40 0.00 -13.27 -9.87
N VAL A 41 0.41 -12.57 -10.92
CA VAL A 41 0.02 -12.88 -12.31
C VAL A 41 0.47 -14.29 -12.72
N ARG A 42 1.51 -14.81 -12.09
CA ARG A 42 1.98 -16.18 -12.34
C ARG A 42 0.92 -17.23 -11.97
N PHE A 43 0.05 -16.91 -11.00
CA PHE A 43 -0.95 -17.82 -10.46
C PHE A 43 -2.37 -17.50 -10.93
N LYS A 44 -2.59 -16.36 -11.57
CA LYS A 44 -3.90 -15.92 -12.07
C LYS A 44 -3.87 -15.93 -13.59
N HIS A 45 -4.79 -16.66 -14.20
CA HIS A 45 -4.75 -16.92 -15.64
C HIS A 45 -5.81 -16.19 -16.44
N ASP A 46 -6.74 -15.50 -15.78
CA ASP A 46 -7.79 -14.74 -16.46
C ASP A 46 -8.09 -13.43 -15.74
N LYS A 47 -8.81 -12.57 -16.45
CA LYS A 47 -9.19 -11.24 -15.99
C LYS A 47 -9.99 -11.26 -14.69
N ASP A 48 -10.94 -12.18 -14.58
CA ASP A 48 -11.82 -12.25 -13.42
C ASP A 48 -11.03 -12.63 -12.16
N ALA A 49 -10.07 -13.55 -12.28
CA ALA A 49 -9.18 -13.91 -11.18
C ALA A 49 -8.33 -12.72 -10.70
N ILE A 50 -7.91 -11.87 -11.63
CA ILE A 50 -7.12 -10.66 -11.30
C ILE A 50 -7.98 -9.63 -10.60
N ILE A 51 -9.18 -9.36 -11.11
CA ILE A 51 -10.08 -8.37 -10.50
C ILE A 51 -10.50 -8.81 -9.10
N ALA A 52 -10.91 -10.07 -8.93
CA ALA A 52 -11.22 -10.68 -7.63
C ALA A 52 -11.94 -9.70 -6.68
N GLN A 53 -13.13 -9.24 -7.09
CA GLN A 53 -13.85 -8.16 -6.39
C GLN A 53 -14.02 -8.41 -4.89
N GLU A 54 -14.35 -9.63 -4.49
CA GLU A 54 -14.52 -9.98 -3.08
C GLU A 54 -13.21 -9.80 -2.29
N ARG A 55 -12.09 -10.21 -2.88
CA ARG A 55 -10.77 -10.04 -2.26
C ARG A 55 -10.41 -8.57 -2.15
N LYS A 56 -10.69 -7.80 -3.19
CA LYS A 56 -10.47 -6.34 -3.20
C LYS A 56 -11.21 -5.68 -2.06
N ASP A 57 -12.51 -5.96 -1.93
CA ASP A 57 -13.35 -5.37 -0.90
C ASP A 57 -12.86 -5.74 0.50
N LEU A 58 -12.46 -7.00 0.69
CA LEU A 58 -11.93 -7.48 1.96
C LEU A 58 -10.61 -6.80 2.32
N VAL A 59 -9.71 -6.64 1.36
CA VAL A 59 -8.42 -5.98 1.58
C VAL A 59 -8.62 -4.53 2.01
N ILE A 60 -9.47 -3.80 1.31
CA ILE A 60 -9.73 -2.39 1.62
C ILE A 60 -10.32 -2.26 3.02
N LEU A 61 -11.32 -3.07 3.36
CA LEU A 61 -11.95 -3.06 4.68
C LEU A 61 -10.93 -3.38 5.78
N GLN A 62 -10.10 -4.39 5.57
CA GLN A 62 -9.10 -4.81 6.54
C GLN A 62 -8.08 -3.70 6.81
N ARG A 63 -7.58 -3.03 5.76
CA ARG A 63 -6.60 -1.95 5.91
C ARG A 63 -7.22 -0.73 6.58
N LYS A 64 -8.48 -0.43 6.25
CA LYS A 64 -9.25 0.61 6.93
C LYS A 64 -9.32 0.34 8.44
N ASN A 65 -9.61 -0.90 8.82
CA ASN A 65 -9.71 -1.31 10.22
C ASN A 65 -8.34 -1.25 10.93
N TRP A 66 -7.28 -1.66 10.25
CA TRP A 66 -5.92 -1.56 10.80
C TRP A 66 -5.53 -0.10 11.05
N ALA A 67 -5.88 0.79 10.13
CA ALA A 67 -5.62 2.22 10.29
C ALA A 67 -6.35 2.77 11.52
N ALA A 68 -7.63 2.45 11.67
CA ALA A 68 -8.42 2.88 12.81
C ALA A 68 -7.81 2.38 14.13
N SER A 69 -7.39 1.11 14.17
CA SER A 69 -6.77 0.51 15.35
C SER A 69 -5.41 1.12 15.68
N SER A 70 -4.76 1.73 14.71
CA SER A 70 -3.46 2.38 14.87
C SER A 70 -3.56 3.88 15.15
N GLY A 71 -4.76 4.39 15.39
CA GLY A 71 -4.97 5.81 15.67
C GLY A 71 -4.95 6.71 14.44
N LEU A 72 -5.14 6.12 13.25
CA LEU A 72 -5.14 6.85 11.99
C LEU A 72 -6.57 7.07 11.49
N ASN A 73 -6.72 7.98 10.52
CA ASN A 73 -8.02 8.26 9.93
C ASN A 73 -8.43 7.12 8.99
N ALA A 74 -9.47 6.37 9.37
CA ALA A 74 -9.93 5.20 8.62
C ALA A 74 -10.34 5.56 7.19
N ASP A 75 -11.06 6.67 6.99
CA ASP A 75 -11.53 7.07 5.66
C ASP A 75 -10.38 7.42 4.72
N THR A 76 -9.34 8.07 5.24
CA THR A 76 -8.14 8.39 4.47
C THR A 76 -7.48 7.11 3.95
N PHE A 77 -7.32 6.11 4.82
CA PHE A 77 -6.67 4.87 4.43
C PHE A 77 -7.53 3.99 3.55
N GLU A 78 -8.85 4.06 3.68
CA GLU A 78 -9.76 3.44 2.72
C GLU A 78 -9.52 3.98 1.32
N LYS A 79 -9.39 5.30 1.18
CA LYS A 79 -9.11 5.95 -0.12
C LYS A 79 -7.75 5.58 -0.67
N ILE A 80 -6.72 5.58 0.19
CA ILE A 80 -5.35 5.22 -0.21
C ILE A 80 -5.33 3.79 -0.76
N TYR A 81 -5.91 2.84 -0.03
CA TYR A 81 -5.87 1.43 -0.44
C TYR A 81 -6.81 1.15 -1.62
N THR A 82 -7.92 1.87 -1.74
CA THR A 82 -8.76 1.78 -2.94
C THR A 82 -7.96 2.17 -4.18
N LEU A 83 -7.27 3.29 -4.12
CA LEU A 83 -6.43 3.79 -5.21
C LEU A 83 -5.29 2.81 -5.51
N LEU A 84 -4.61 2.35 -4.48
CA LEU A 84 -3.48 1.43 -4.61
C LEU A 84 -3.91 0.10 -5.22
N VAL A 85 -4.99 -0.50 -4.72
CA VAL A 85 -5.47 -1.79 -5.21
C VAL A 85 -5.95 -1.66 -6.66
N ASP A 86 -6.66 -0.58 -7.00
CA ASP A 86 -7.10 -0.34 -8.38
C ASP A 86 -5.89 -0.21 -9.32
N SER A 87 -4.86 0.51 -8.91
CA SER A 87 -3.62 0.64 -9.67
C SER A 87 -2.93 -0.72 -9.85
N ASN A 88 -2.90 -1.52 -8.80
CA ASN A 88 -2.30 -2.86 -8.85
C ASN A 88 -3.07 -3.77 -9.81
N ILE A 89 -4.40 -3.73 -9.77
CA ILE A 89 -5.24 -4.53 -10.68
C ILE A 89 -4.96 -4.15 -12.13
N GLN A 90 -4.87 -2.86 -12.45
CA GLN A 90 -4.55 -2.40 -13.80
C GLN A 90 -3.19 -2.90 -14.25
N HIS A 91 -2.20 -2.83 -13.38
CA HIS A 91 -0.85 -3.31 -13.66
C HIS A 91 -0.85 -4.84 -13.91
N GLU A 92 -1.55 -5.60 -13.08
CA GLU A 92 -1.67 -7.06 -13.23
C GLU A 92 -2.36 -7.42 -14.55
N LEU A 93 -3.40 -6.67 -14.94
CA LEU A 93 -4.10 -6.89 -16.22
C LEU A 93 -3.19 -6.64 -17.41
N GLU A 94 -2.35 -5.60 -17.34
CA GLU A 94 -1.37 -5.32 -18.39
C GLU A 94 -0.32 -6.42 -18.48
N LEU A 95 0.17 -6.93 -17.35
CA LEU A 95 1.12 -8.03 -17.32
C LEU A 95 0.51 -9.31 -17.87
N LEU A 96 -0.75 -9.59 -17.54
CA LEU A 96 -1.46 -10.77 -18.07
C LEU A 96 -1.57 -10.67 -19.60
N LYS A 97 -1.87 -9.50 -20.12
CA LYS A 97 -1.96 -9.24 -21.56
C LYS A 97 -0.63 -9.50 -22.25
N SER A 98 0.47 -9.11 -21.62
CA SER A 98 1.83 -9.27 -22.16
C SER A 98 2.29 -10.73 -22.17
N LYS A 99 1.69 -11.61 -21.36
CA LYS A 99 2.03 -13.03 -21.28
C LYS A 99 1.59 -13.83 -22.50
N LYS A 100 0.75 -13.27 -23.32
CA LYS A 100 0.26 -13.96 -24.53
C LYS A 100 1.27 -13.85 -25.68
#